data_70d0b6b88f6fed460ea503b36feda726
#
_entry.id   70d0b6b88f6fed460ea503b36feda726
#
_cell.length_a   1.000
_cell.length_b   1.000
_cell.length_c   1.000
_cell.angle_alpha   90.00
_cell.angle_beta   90.00
_cell.angle_gamma   90.00
#
_symmetry.space_group_name_H-M   'P 1'
#
loop_
_entity.id
_entity.type
_entity.pdbx_description
1 polymer ?
#
loop_
_entity_poly.entity_id
_entity_poly.type
_entity_poly.pdbx_seq_one_letter_code
_entity_poly.pdbx_strand_id
1 'polypeptide(L)'
;MPDSERPLSSRGERDAPAMAARLAARGERPDSILTSHARRARMTAQAFAARLELPDDVVRVDRRLYLATADALLDLLRDQDDRLSHVLTVGHNPGISEAASRLVPALSDESLPTSAVVAIAVDSDRWAHLEPSVCRLLYYETPKRLGT
;
A
#
# COMPACT_ATOMS: atom_id res chain seq x y z
N MET A 1 8.43 -8.11 23.27
CA MET A 1 7.25 -8.13 22.39
C MET A 1 7.67 -8.61 21.01
N PRO A 2 6.99 -9.62 20.45
CA PRO A 2 7.28 -10.04 19.07
C PRO A 2 7.10 -8.90 18.08
N ASP A 3 7.88 -8.92 17.01
CA ASP A 3 7.82 -7.86 15.98
C ASP A 3 6.39 -7.64 15.44
N SER A 4 5.66 -8.74 15.20
CA SER A 4 4.30 -8.65 14.65
C SER A 4 3.30 -7.97 15.59
N GLU A 5 3.60 -7.85 16.88
CA GLU A 5 2.74 -7.22 17.88
C GLU A 5 3.14 -5.78 18.19
N ARG A 6 4.23 -5.32 17.61
CA ARG A 6 4.67 -3.94 17.82
C ARG A 6 3.69 -2.96 17.17
N PRO A 7 3.23 -1.96 17.94
CA PRO A 7 2.31 -0.97 17.38
C PRO A 7 3.00 -0.02 16.42
N LEU A 8 2.18 0.72 15.69
CA LEU A 8 2.66 1.82 14.87
C LEU A 8 3.37 2.85 15.77
N SER A 9 4.48 3.39 15.30
CA SER A 9 5.22 4.41 16.02
C SER A 9 4.38 5.69 16.15
N SER A 10 4.77 6.58 17.07
CA SER A 10 4.09 7.88 17.21
C SER A 10 4.12 8.67 15.91
N ARG A 11 5.22 8.60 15.17
CA ARG A 11 5.34 9.25 13.87
C ARG A 11 4.35 8.64 12.87
N GLY A 12 4.25 7.32 12.84
CA GLY A 12 3.31 6.64 11.94
C GLY A 12 1.87 6.93 12.32
N GLU A 13 1.56 7.05 13.62
CA GLU A 13 0.21 7.41 14.08
C GLU A 13 -0.21 8.80 13.60
N ARG A 14 0.74 9.71 13.42
CA ARG A 14 0.47 11.04 12.86
C ARG A 14 0.43 11.02 11.34
N ASP A 15 1.38 10.32 10.71
CA ASP A 15 1.59 10.38 9.28
C ASP A 15 0.54 9.57 8.50
N ALA A 16 0.09 8.43 9.02
CA ALA A 16 -0.88 7.59 8.32
C ALA A 16 -2.20 8.33 8.07
N PRO A 17 -2.84 8.97 9.09
CA PRO A 17 -4.05 9.75 8.81
C PRO A 17 -3.81 10.94 7.88
N ALA A 18 -2.65 11.59 7.97
CA ALA A 18 -2.31 12.70 7.10
C ALA A 18 -2.20 12.27 5.64
N MET A 19 -1.55 11.13 5.40
CA MET A 19 -1.45 10.57 4.04
C MET A 19 -2.80 10.11 3.53
N ALA A 20 -3.62 9.49 4.40
CA ALA A 20 -4.98 9.10 4.03
C ALA A 20 -5.82 10.30 3.64
N ALA A 21 -5.67 11.43 4.33
CA ALA A 21 -6.36 12.68 3.99
C ALA A 21 -5.95 13.17 2.59
N ARG A 22 -4.68 12.97 2.19
CA ARG A 22 -4.23 13.31 0.84
C ARG A 22 -4.94 12.45 -0.21
N LEU A 23 -5.07 11.14 0.06
CA LEU A 23 -5.79 10.24 -0.84
C LEU A 23 -7.27 10.65 -0.93
N ALA A 24 -7.89 10.98 0.19
CA ALA A 24 -9.26 11.46 0.20
C ALA A 24 -9.44 12.71 -0.66
N ALA A 25 -8.50 13.66 -0.54
CA ALA A 25 -8.53 14.89 -1.34
C ALA A 25 -8.37 14.62 -2.84
N ARG A 26 -7.71 13.52 -3.23
CA ARG A 26 -7.59 13.09 -4.62
C ARG A 26 -8.82 12.31 -5.12
N GLY A 27 -9.78 12.04 -4.24
CA GLY A 27 -10.97 11.25 -4.59
C GLY A 27 -10.71 9.76 -4.65
N GLU A 28 -9.63 9.28 -4.06
CA GLU A 28 -9.28 7.86 -4.07
C GLU A 28 -10.25 7.05 -3.19
N ARG A 29 -10.75 5.94 -3.73
CA ARG A 29 -11.64 5.03 -3.00
C ARG A 29 -11.27 3.58 -3.30
N PRO A 30 -10.30 3.01 -2.59
CA PRO A 30 -9.94 1.61 -2.77
C PRO A 30 -11.13 0.66 -2.56
N ASP A 31 -11.21 -0.36 -3.40
CA ASP A 31 -12.20 -1.45 -3.25
C ASP A 31 -11.72 -2.47 -2.22
N SER A 32 -10.41 -2.53 -1.98
CA SER A 32 -9.80 -3.45 -1.04
C SER A 32 -8.54 -2.82 -0.47
N ILE A 33 -8.34 -3.00 0.84
CA ILE A 33 -7.09 -2.62 1.50
C ILE A 33 -6.48 -3.91 2.06
N LEU A 34 -5.37 -4.34 1.46
CA LEU A 34 -4.65 -5.53 1.88
C LEU A 34 -3.60 -5.15 2.92
N THR A 35 -3.56 -5.88 4.02
CA THR A 35 -2.56 -5.66 5.06
C THR A 35 -2.08 -6.99 5.62
N SER A 36 -0.84 -7.02 6.12
CA SER A 36 -0.37 -8.16 6.89
C SER A 36 -1.07 -8.18 8.25
N HIS A 37 -0.86 -9.27 9.01
CA HIS A 37 -1.40 -9.38 10.36
C HIS A 37 -0.60 -8.57 11.39
N ALA A 38 0.53 -7.98 11.02
CA ALA A 38 1.32 -7.16 11.93
C ALA A 38 0.48 -6.00 12.45
N ARG A 39 0.55 -5.75 13.76
CA ARG A 39 -0.26 -4.71 14.40
C ARG A 39 -0.06 -3.34 13.75
N ARG A 40 1.20 -2.95 13.50
CA ARG A 40 1.49 -1.64 12.86
C ARG A 40 0.89 -1.51 11.47
N ALA A 41 0.88 -2.59 10.70
CA ALA A 41 0.28 -2.59 9.35
C ALA A 41 -1.23 -2.48 9.43
N ARG A 42 -1.86 -3.23 10.34
CA ARG A 42 -3.32 -3.14 10.54
C ARG A 42 -3.74 -1.76 11.01
N MET A 43 -2.96 -1.13 11.90
CA MET A 43 -3.23 0.24 12.36
C MET A 43 -3.19 1.22 11.19
N THR A 44 -2.22 1.09 10.30
CA THR A 44 -2.13 1.91 9.09
C THR A 44 -3.33 1.68 8.18
N ALA A 45 -3.67 0.43 7.89
CA ALA A 45 -4.80 0.08 7.04
C ALA A 45 -6.11 0.63 7.60
N GLN A 46 -6.31 0.50 8.91
CA GLN A 46 -7.52 1.00 9.58
C GLN A 46 -7.60 2.52 9.54
N ALA A 47 -6.46 3.22 9.69
CA ALA A 47 -6.41 4.67 9.58
C ALA A 47 -6.83 5.14 8.19
N PHE A 48 -6.36 4.46 7.15
CA PHE A 48 -6.77 4.77 5.77
C PHE A 48 -8.25 4.49 5.55
N ALA A 49 -8.76 3.33 5.99
CA ALA A 49 -10.17 2.98 5.83
C ALA A 49 -11.07 4.02 6.52
N ALA A 50 -10.74 4.40 7.75
CA ALA A 50 -11.51 5.38 8.52
C ALA A 50 -11.50 6.75 7.84
N ARG A 51 -10.33 7.22 7.42
CA ARG A 51 -10.21 8.55 6.82
C ARG A 51 -10.86 8.65 5.45
N LEU A 52 -10.83 7.54 4.69
CA LEU A 52 -11.47 7.46 3.38
C LEU A 52 -12.96 7.11 3.49
N GLU A 53 -13.47 6.95 4.72
CA GLU A 53 -14.87 6.62 4.99
C GLU A 53 -15.31 5.33 4.31
N LEU A 54 -14.43 4.32 4.35
CA LEU A 54 -14.71 3.01 3.78
C LEU A 54 -15.24 2.06 4.83
N PRO A 55 -16.09 1.09 4.45
CA PRO A 55 -16.58 0.10 5.40
C PRO A 55 -15.44 -0.78 5.93
N ASP A 56 -15.59 -1.30 7.16
CA ASP A 56 -14.55 -2.10 7.82
C ASP A 56 -14.17 -3.35 7.04
N ASP A 57 -15.12 -3.94 6.31
CA ASP A 57 -14.87 -5.17 5.54
C ASP A 57 -13.99 -4.94 4.32
N VAL A 58 -13.65 -3.71 4.00
CA VAL A 58 -12.70 -3.41 2.93
C VAL A 58 -11.28 -3.78 3.33
N VAL A 59 -10.98 -3.79 4.63
CA VAL A 59 -9.65 -4.16 5.14
C VAL A 59 -9.55 -5.68 5.22
N ARG A 60 -8.61 -6.25 4.46
CA ARG A 60 -8.39 -7.69 4.39
C ARG A 60 -6.99 -8.02 4.89
N VAL A 61 -6.92 -8.91 5.89
CA VAL A 61 -5.66 -9.35 6.47
C VAL A 61 -5.19 -10.58 5.71
N ASP A 62 -3.95 -10.53 5.22
CA ASP A 62 -3.32 -11.68 4.57
C ASP A 62 -1.92 -11.86 5.16
N ARG A 63 -1.72 -13.00 5.82
CA ARG A 63 -0.44 -13.29 6.51
C ARG A 63 0.74 -13.39 5.55
N ARG A 64 0.48 -13.69 4.28
CA ARG A 64 1.53 -13.77 3.25
C ARG A 64 2.22 -12.43 3.01
N LEU A 65 1.58 -11.32 3.40
CA LEU A 65 2.16 -9.99 3.27
C LEU A 65 3.22 -9.67 4.33
N TYR A 66 3.23 -10.42 5.45
CA TYR A 66 4.17 -10.12 6.53
C TYR A 66 5.60 -10.39 6.07
N LEU A 67 6.41 -9.33 6.00
CA LEU A 67 7.80 -9.36 5.54
C LEU A 67 7.96 -10.05 4.18
N ALA A 68 6.97 -9.91 3.32
CA ALA A 68 6.95 -10.55 2.01
C ALA A 68 8.09 -10.02 1.12
N THR A 69 8.65 -10.92 0.31
CA THR A 69 9.56 -10.51 -0.76
C THR A 69 8.76 -9.79 -1.85
N ALA A 70 9.47 -9.08 -2.72
CA ALA A 70 8.81 -8.44 -3.87
C ALA A 70 8.07 -9.47 -4.73
N ASP A 71 8.68 -10.63 -4.98
CA ASP A 71 8.02 -11.69 -5.77
C ASP A 71 6.73 -12.17 -5.12
N ALA A 72 6.76 -12.46 -3.82
CA ALA A 72 5.58 -12.91 -3.09
C ALA A 72 4.47 -11.87 -3.11
N LEU A 73 4.84 -10.60 -2.93
CA LEU A 73 3.88 -9.50 -2.94
C LEU A 73 3.24 -9.32 -4.32
N LEU A 74 4.03 -9.36 -5.37
CA LEU A 74 3.51 -9.24 -6.74
C LEU A 74 2.62 -10.42 -7.11
N ASP A 75 3.00 -11.63 -6.70
CA ASP A 75 2.17 -12.82 -6.94
C ASP A 75 0.82 -12.72 -6.22
N LEU A 76 0.82 -12.19 -5.00
CA LEU A 76 -0.42 -11.95 -4.26
C LEU A 76 -1.31 -10.95 -4.98
N LEU A 77 -0.73 -9.87 -5.51
CA LEU A 77 -1.50 -8.88 -6.27
C LEU A 77 -2.06 -9.48 -7.56
N ARG A 78 -1.30 -10.34 -8.23
CA ARG A 78 -1.76 -11.01 -9.45
C ARG A 78 -2.92 -11.97 -9.20
N ASP A 79 -3.06 -12.44 -7.98
CA ASP A 79 -4.15 -13.35 -7.58
C ASP A 79 -5.43 -12.63 -7.15
N GLN A 80 -5.43 -11.30 -7.15
CA GLN A 80 -6.61 -10.57 -6.73
C GLN A 80 -7.79 -10.75 -7.69
N ASP A 81 -9.00 -10.62 -7.16
CA ASP A 81 -10.23 -10.71 -7.93
C ASP A 81 -10.27 -9.59 -8.97
N ASP A 82 -10.51 -9.91 -10.22
CA ASP A 82 -10.53 -8.94 -11.31
C ASP A 82 -11.69 -7.94 -11.20
N ARG A 83 -12.68 -8.21 -10.35
CA ARG A 83 -13.74 -7.25 -10.04
C ARG A 83 -13.25 -6.07 -9.20
N LEU A 84 -12.11 -6.23 -8.53
CA LEU A 84 -11.50 -5.14 -7.77
C LEU A 84 -10.76 -4.22 -8.75
N SER A 85 -11.16 -2.97 -8.81
CA SER A 85 -10.50 -2.00 -9.70
C SER A 85 -9.44 -1.16 -9.01
N HIS A 86 -9.43 -1.14 -7.66
CA HIS A 86 -8.48 -0.34 -6.90
C HIS A 86 -8.10 -1.08 -5.62
N VAL A 87 -6.85 -1.53 -5.55
CA VAL A 87 -6.31 -2.25 -4.39
C VAL A 87 -5.23 -1.40 -3.74
N LEU A 88 -5.40 -1.10 -2.46
CA LEU A 88 -4.38 -0.45 -1.63
C LEU A 88 -3.69 -1.53 -0.81
N THR A 89 -2.37 -1.60 -0.88
CA THR A 89 -1.60 -2.61 -0.17
C THR A 89 -0.68 -1.96 0.85
N VAL A 90 -0.78 -2.41 2.10
CA VAL A 90 0.10 -1.99 3.18
C VAL A 90 1.14 -3.08 3.38
N GLY A 91 2.37 -2.80 2.98
CA GLY A 91 3.46 -3.76 3.02
C GLY A 91 4.58 -3.37 3.96
N HIS A 92 5.66 -4.12 3.88
CA HIS A 92 6.84 -3.95 4.72
C HIS A 92 8.09 -3.82 3.86
N ASN A 93 9.03 -2.97 4.28
CA ASN A 93 10.32 -2.87 3.62
C ASN A 93 11.20 -4.08 4.00
N PRO A 94 12.09 -4.52 3.11
CA PRO A 94 12.37 -3.94 1.79
C PRO A 94 11.41 -4.38 0.68
N GLY A 95 10.58 -5.38 0.93
CA GLY A 95 9.75 -6.00 -0.12
C GLY A 95 8.83 -5.02 -0.84
N ILE A 96 8.15 -4.14 -0.10
CA ILE A 96 7.22 -3.18 -0.71
C ILE A 96 7.94 -2.18 -1.63
N SER A 97 9.12 -1.70 -1.22
CA SER A 97 9.92 -0.78 -2.05
C SER A 97 10.41 -1.47 -3.31
N GLU A 98 10.87 -2.70 -3.19
CA GLU A 98 11.35 -3.49 -4.33
C GLU A 98 10.21 -3.81 -5.31
N ALA A 99 9.03 -4.14 -4.79
CA ALA A 99 7.87 -4.41 -5.64
C ALA A 99 7.47 -3.16 -6.43
N ALA A 100 7.42 -2.00 -5.75
CA ALA A 100 7.10 -0.75 -6.41
C ALA A 100 8.11 -0.42 -7.51
N SER A 101 9.40 -0.61 -7.25
CA SER A 101 10.45 -0.32 -8.23
C SER A 101 10.45 -1.29 -9.41
N ARG A 102 10.01 -2.52 -9.21
CA ARG A 102 9.86 -3.47 -10.33
C ARG A 102 8.73 -3.07 -11.26
N LEU A 103 7.64 -2.56 -10.72
CA LEU A 103 6.52 -2.10 -11.54
C LEU A 103 6.80 -0.74 -12.17
N VAL A 104 7.54 0.12 -11.48
CA VAL A 104 7.90 1.46 -11.95
C VAL A 104 9.41 1.62 -11.79
N PRO A 105 10.20 1.26 -12.84
CA PRO A 105 11.66 1.29 -12.75
C PRO A 105 12.26 2.65 -12.36
N ALA A 106 11.54 3.75 -12.62
CA ALA A 106 11.98 5.08 -12.19
C ALA A 106 12.15 5.20 -10.67
N LEU A 107 11.56 4.28 -9.89
CA LEU A 107 11.67 4.24 -8.44
C LEU A 107 12.81 3.31 -7.96
N SER A 108 13.66 2.80 -8.84
CA SER A 108 14.63 1.75 -8.51
C SER A 108 15.63 2.13 -7.43
N ASP A 109 15.92 3.40 -7.26
CA ASP A 109 16.85 3.88 -6.23
C ASP A 109 16.15 4.37 -4.97
N GLU A 110 14.82 4.20 -4.90
CA GLU A 110 14.03 4.69 -3.80
C GLU A 110 13.76 3.61 -2.77
N SER A 111 14.08 3.90 -1.50
CA SER A 111 13.54 3.15 -0.38
C SER A 111 12.37 3.97 0.16
N LEU A 112 11.17 3.39 0.16
CA LEU A 112 9.99 4.12 0.57
C LEU A 112 10.02 4.37 2.07
N PRO A 113 9.95 5.63 2.53
CA PRO A 113 9.89 5.90 3.96
C PRO A 113 8.55 5.45 4.54
N THR A 114 8.48 5.37 5.87
CA THR A 114 7.25 5.04 6.58
C THR A 114 6.11 5.96 6.14
N SER A 115 4.95 5.38 5.88
CA SER A 115 3.74 6.07 5.44
C SER A 115 3.82 6.71 4.05
N ALA A 116 4.84 6.41 3.26
CA ALA A 116 4.89 6.83 1.87
C ALA A 116 3.82 6.10 1.05
N VAL A 117 3.31 6.75 0.03
CA VAL A 117 2.31 6.20 -0.88
C VAL A 117 2.81 6.28 -2.32
N VAL A 118 2.75 5.15 -3.01
CA VAL A 118 3.02 5.08 -4.45
C VAL A 118 1.71 4.64 -5.12
N ALA A 119 1.21 5.46 -6.02
CA ALA A 119 0.01 5.14 -6.79
C ALA A 119 0.39 4.80 -8.21
N ILE A 120 -0.08 3.64 -8.66
CA ILE A 120 0.28 3.08 -9.97
C ILE A 120 -1.00 2.77 -10.73
N ALA A 121 -1.11 3.29 -11.94
CA ALA A 121 -2.17 2.89 -12.86
C ALA A 121 -1.76 1.61 -13.56
N VAL A 122 -2.68 0.65 -13.62
CA VAL A 122 -2.47 -0.64 -14.27
C VAL A 122 -3.38 -0.69 -15.50
N ASP A 123 -2.79 -0.68 -16.68
CA ASP A 123 -3.53 -0.72 -17.95
C ASP A 123 -3.81 -2.17 -18.34
N SER A 124 -4.71 -2.79 -17.59
CA SER A 124 -5.20 -4.14 -17.83
C SER A 124 -6.49 -4.34 -17.03
N ASP A 125 -7.37 -5.19 -17.50
CA ASP A 125 -8.58 -5.59 -16.78
C ASP A 125 -8.37 -6.84 -15.93
N ARG A 126 -7.14 -7.37 -15.88
CA ARG A 126 -6.80 -8.59 -15.14
C ARG A 126 -5.56 -8.38 -14.30
N TRP A 127 -5.67 -8.65 -12.99
CA TRP A 127 -4.52 -8.57 -12.08
C TRP A 127 -3.40 -9.53 -12.45
N ALA A 128 -3.75 -10.68 -13.06
CA ALA A 128 -2.76 -11.67 -13.50
C ALA A 128 -1.76 -11.09 -14.52
N HIS A 129 -2.13 -10.01 -15.20
CA HIS A 129 -1.28 -9.36 -16.19
C HIS A 129 -0.38 -8.24 -15.61
N LEU A 130 -0.36 -8.11 -14.29
CA LEU A 130 0.44 -7.06 -13.62
C LEU A 130 1.93 -7.24 -13.92
N GLU A 131 2.49 -6.29 -14.65
CA GLU A 131 3.91 -6.25 -15.03
C GLU A 131 4.28 -4.81 -15.41
N PRO A 132 5.59 -4.47 -15.49
CA PRO A 132 5.99 -3.09 -15.76
C PRO A 132 5.39 -2.49 -17.03
N SER A 133 5.21 -3.29 -18.08
CA SER A 133 4.73 -2.80 -19.38
C SER A 133 3.31 -2.23 -19.33
N VAL A 134 2.50 -2.63 -18.35
CA VAL A 134 1.13 -2.14 -18.17
C VAL A 134 1.00 -1.15 -17.02
N CYS A 135 2.11 -0.77 -16.38
CA CYS A 135 2.10 0.08 -15.21
C CYS A 135 2.60 1.48 -15.52
N ARG A 136 1.98 2.46 -14.88
CA ARG A 136 2.34 3.86 -15.00
C ARG A 136 2.24 4.53 -13.64
N LEU A 137 3.29 5.24 -13.22
CA LEU A 137 3.27 5.98 -11.97
C LEU A 137 2.28 7.14 -12.07
N LEU A 138 1.33 7.19 -11.14
CA LEU A 138 0.41 8.32 -11.02
C LEU A 138 0.97 9.38 -10.10
N TYR A 139 1.43 8.99 -8.91
CA TYR A 139 2.09 9.89 -7.97
C TYR A 139 2.87 9.10 -6.93
N TYR A 140 3.83 9.79 -6.34
CA TYR A 140 4.60 9.31 -5.19
C TYR A 140 4.59 10.42 -4.15
N GLU A 141 4.06 10.13 -2.97
CA GLU A 141 3.97 11.09 -1.88
C GLU A 141 4.60 10.56 -0.61
N THR A 142 5.24 11.45 0.13
CA THR A 142 5.85 11.13 1.41
C THR A 142 5.39 12.15 2.45
N PRO A 143 5.43 11.79 3.74
CA PRO A 143 5.07 12.73 4.80
C PRO A 143 5.90 14.03 4.78
N LYS A 144 7.16 13.95 4.37
CA LYS A 144 8.01 15.15 4.27
C LYS A 144 7.47 16.16 3.27
N ARG A 145 6.87 15.69 2.17
CA ARG A 145 6.29 16.56 1.16
C ARG A 145 5.00 17.21 1.63
N LEU A 146 4.33 16.61 2.63
CA LEU A 146 3.13 17.17 3.22
C LEU A 146 3.44 18.34 4.14
N GLY A 147 4.58 18.32 4.78
CA GLY A 147 4.96 19.32 5.79
C GLY A 147 5.55 20.60 5.23
N THR A 148 5.68 20.71 3.95
CA THR A 148 6.31 21.88 3.31
C THR A 148 5.32 22.86 2.70
#